data_d11f0dab63b2c94bf6ce7bbcee28068f
#
_entry.id   d11f0dab63b2c94bf6ce7bbcee28068f
#
_cell.length_a   1.000
_cell.length_b   1.000
_cell.length_c   1.000
_cell.angle_alpha   90.00
_cell.angle_beta   90.00
_cell.angle_gamma   90.00
#
_symmetry.space_group_name_H-M   'P 1'
#
loop_
_entity.id
_entity.type
_entity.pdbx_description
1 polymer ?
#
loop_
_entity_poly.entity_id
_entity_poly.type
_entity_poly.pdbx_seq_one_letter_code
_entity_poly.pdbx_strand_id
1 'polypeptide(L)'
;YYSYSAKTESLPFYDTFPMTLVVDIDPINGHFSGGNLHYLRPTARQSIAKTWGSGSISYPMRCHHKYFIGRASNIRLVPAVDLRDFVPLPSEQFVRELGGVRVEIPSSFIWSRL
;
A
#
# COMPACT_ATOMS: atom_id res chain seq x y z
N TYR A 1 4.20 5.72 -3.82
CA TYR A 1 3.34 6.36 -2.80
C TYR A 1 2.32 7.27 -3.48
N TYR A 2 1.08 7.18 -3.10
CA TYR A 2 -0.01 7.90 -3.73
C TYR A 2 -1.21 8.02 -2.78
N SER A 3 -2.17 8.86 -3.15
CA SER A 3 -3.47 8.93 -2.47
C SER A 3 -4.45 8.00 -3.18
N TYR A 4 -5.33 7.35 -2.43
CA TYR A 4 -6.27 6.40 -2.99
C TYR A 4 -7.64 6.51 -2.34
N SER A 5 -8.69 6.41 -3.16
CA SER A 5 -10.07 6.30 -2.71
C SER A 5 -10.67 5.04 -3.31
N ALA A 6 -11.08 4.09 -2.47
CA ALA A 6 -11.58 2.81 -2.94
C ALA A 6 -12.84 2.97 -3.80
N LYS A 7 -12.91 2.19 -4.86
CA LYS A 7 -14.05 2.18 -5.78
C LYS A 7 -15.28 1.53 -5.15
N THR A 8 -15.09 0.58 -4.25
CA THR A 8 -16.15 -0.23 -3.66
C THR A 8 -16.28 0.08 -2.17
N GLU A 9 -17.45 0.55 -1.74
CA GLU A 9 -17.74 0.85 -0.33
C GLU A 9 -17.84 -0.41 0.54
N SER A 10 -17.98 -1.59 -0.06
CA SER A 10 -18.10 -2.86 0.65
C SER A 10 -16.78 -3.39 1.20
N LEU A 11 -15.67 -2.74 0.95
CA LEU A 11 -14.39 -3.15 1.50
C LEU A 11 -14.37 -2.98 3.02
N PRO A 12 -13.89 -3.98 3.78
CA PRO A 12 -13.81 -3.87 5.23
C PRO A 12 -12.87 -2.76 5.69
N PHE A 13 -11.81 -2.50 4.92
CA PHE A 13 -10.87 -1.39 5.13
C PHE A 13 -9.98 -1.25 3.89
N TYR A 14 -9.33 -0.10 3.77
CA TYR A 14 -8.28 0.13 2.77
C TYR A 14 -7.35 1.25 3.23
N ASP A 15 -6.16 1.29 2.65
CA ASP A 15 -5.16 2.33 2.91
C ASP A 15 -5.40 3.51 1.97
N THR A 16 -5.56 4.71 2.51
CA THR A 16 -5.77 5.92 1.70
C THR A 16 -4.48 6.50 1.12
N PHE A 17 -3.32 6.07 1.64
CA PHE A 17 -2.01 6.50 1.16
C PHE A 17 -1.10 5.29 0.90
N PRO A 18 -1.42 4.43 -0.08
CA PRO A 18 -0.65 3.22 -0.30
C PRO A 18 0.81 3.49 -0.67
N MET A 19 1.69 2.65 -0.16
CA MET A 19 3.09 2.58 -0.56
C MET A 19 3.33 1.24 -1.24
N THR A 20 3.18 1.23 -2.57
CA THR A 20 3.07 0.01 -3.34
C THR A 20 4.30 -0.26 -4.19
N LEU A 21 4.79 -1.51 -4.10
CA LEU A 21 5.71 -2.09 -5.06
C LEU A 21 4.91 -2.55 -6.26
N VAL A 22 4.89 -1.76 -7.31
CA VAL A 22 4.11 -2.10 -8.50
C VAL A 22 4.82 -3.21 -9.28
N VAL A 23 4.14 -4.32 -9.49
CA VAL A 23 4.66 -5.47 -10.23
C VAL A 23 3.91 -5.74 -11.53
N ASP A 24 2.73 -5.18 -11.70
CA ASP A 24 1.94 -5.33 -12.92
C ASP A 24 1.11 -4.10 -13.19
N ILE A 25 1.02 -3.70 -14.45
CA ILE A 25 0.21 -2.57 -14.91
C ILE A 25 -0.66 -3.04 -16.07
N ASP A 26 -1.97 -2.84 -15.95
CA ASP A 26 -2.94 -3.16 -17.01
C ASP A 26 -3.66 -1.86 -17.42
N PRO A 27 -3.11 -1.11 -18.38
CA PRO A 27 -3.71 0.16 -18.80
C PRO A 27 -5.02 -0.05 -19.57
N ILE A 28 -5.24 -1.21 -20.17
CA ILE A 28 -6.47 -1.49 -20.92
C ILE A 28 -7.66 -1.58 -19.96
N ASN A 29 -7.50 -2.29 -18.85
CA ASN A 29 -8.54 -2.42 -17.83
C ASN A 29 -8.46 -1.33 -16.73
N GLY A 30 -7.49 -0.45 -16.82
CA GLY A 30 -7.36 0.71 -15.94
C GLY A 30 -6.94 0.38 -14.52
N HIS A 31 -6.09 -0.63 -14.32
CA HIS A 31 -5.60 -0.96 -12.98
C HIS A 31 -4.12 -1.35 -12.98
N PHE A 32 -3.55 -1.35 -11.78
CA PHE A 32 -2.21 -1.87 -11.50
C PHE A 32 -2.27 -2.68 -10.22
N SER A 33 -1.29 -3.54 -10.02
CA SER A 33 -1.21 -4.37 -8.83
C SER A 33 0.20 -4.45 -8.28
N GLY A 34 0.30 -4.72 -7.01
CA GLY A 34 1.58 -4.83 -6.34
C GLY A 34 1.43 -5.04 -4.85
N GLY A 35 2.55 -5.01 -4.15
CA GLY A 35 2.59 -5.15 -2.71
C GLY A 35 2.52 -3.80 -2.01
N ASN A 36 1.44 -3.55 -1.26
CA ASN A 36 1.38 -2.40 -0.37
C ASN A 36 2.07 -2.74 0.94
N LEU A 37 3.24 -2.15 1.15
CA LEU A 37 4.08 -2.43 2.31
C LEU A 37 3.47 -1.93 3.63
N HIS A 38 2.48 -1.06 3.58
CA HIS A 38 1.77 -0.60 4.78
C HIS A 38 0.98 -1.71 5.48
N TYR A 39 0.72 -2.83 4.81
CA TYR A 39 0.12 -4.00 5.44
C TYR A 39 1.10 -4.77 6.32
N LEU A 40 2.35 -4.33 6.37
CA LEU A 40 3.39 -4.88 7.25
C LEU A 40 3.78 -3.88 8.32
N ARG A 41 4.22 -4.40 9.47
CA ARG A 41 4.83 -3.56 10.52
C ARG A 41 6.10 -2.88 9.98
N PRO A 42 6.47 -1.71 10.50
CA PRO A 42 7.64 -0.98 10.02
C PRO A 42 8.93 -1.79 9.98
N THR A 43 9.16 -2.66 10.95
CA THR A 43 10.35 -3.52 10.99
C THR A 43 10.38 -4.54 9.85
N ALA A 44 9.23 -5.11 9.51
CA ALA A 44 9.12 -6.04 8.38
C ALA A 44 9.32 -5.32 7.04
N ARG A 45 8.82 -4.09 6.89
CA ARG A 45 9.07 -3.26 5.71
C ARG A 45 10.55 -3.00 5.52
N GLN A 46 11.27 -2.70 6.61
CA GLN A 46 12.71 -2.48 6.58
C GLN A 46 13.48 -3.69 6.07
N SER A 47 13.08 -4.88 6.50
CA SER A 47 13.70 -6.12 6.05
C SER A 47 13.53 -6.32 4.54
N ILE A 48 12.37 -6.01 3.99
CA ILE A 48 12.12 -6.07 2.55
C ILE A 48 12.96 -5.03 1.81
N ALA A 49 13.04 -3.81 2.32
CA ALA A 49 13.82 -2.74 1.70
C ALA A 49 15.32 -3.09 1.62
N LYS A 50 15.85 -3.79 2.60
CA LYS A 50 17.26 -4.24 2.59
C LYS A 50 17.57 -5.24 1.49
N THR A 51 16.62 -6.07 1.09
CA THR A 51 16.82 -7.09 0.06
C THR A 51 16.54 -6.57 -1.35
N TRP A 52 16.05 -5.37 -1.48
CA TRP A 52 15.61 -4.77 -2.74
C TRP A 52 16.71 -4.63 -3.80
N GLY A 53 17.94 -4.37 -3.36
CA GLY A 53 19.09 -4.23 -4.26
C GLY A 53 19.62 -5.54 -4.83
N SER A 54 19.13 -6.70 -4.39
CA SER A 54 19.61 -8.03 -4.81
C SER A 54 18.91 -8.58 -6.05
N GLY A 55 17.99 -7.83 -6.66
CA GLY A 55 17.29 -8.24 -7.89
C GLY A 55 16.10 -9.15 -7.67
N SER A 56 15.80 -9.51 -6.44
CA SER A 56 14.64 -10.34 -6.08
C SER A 56 13.70 -9.55 -5.18
N ILE A 57 12.54 -9.17 -5.73
CA ILE A 57 11.50 -8.50 -4.97
C ILE A 57 10.50 -9.54 -4.51
N SER A 58 10.37 -9.70 -3.20
CA SER A 58 9.41 -10.63 -2.60
C SER A 58 8.69 -9.95 -1.45
N TYR A 59 7.38 -10.15 -1.37
CA TYR A 59 6.55 -9.67 -0.28
C TYR A 59 5.45 -10.69 0.02
N PRO A 60 4.91 -10.70 1.25
CA PRO A 60 3.81 -11.61 1.59
C PRO A 60 2.56 -11.35 0.76
N MET A 61 1.82 -12.39 0.41
CA MET A 61 0.59 -12.30 -0.41
C MET A 61 -0.46 -11.39 0.20
N ARG A 62 -0.51 -11.26 1.51
CA ARG A 62 -1.45 -10.34 2.19
C ARG A 62 -1.24 -8.88 1.83
N CYS A 63 -0.05 -8.54 1.31
CA CYS A 63 0.25 -7.18 0.84
C CYS A 63 -0.21 -6.94 -0.59
N HIS A 64 -0.49 -8.00 -1.36
CA HIS A 64 -0.80 -7.90 -2.78
C HIS A 64 -2.22 -7.40 -2.99
N HIS A 65 -2.35 -6.27 -3.66
CA HIS A 65 -3.62 -5.64 -3.95
C HIS A 65 -3.66 -5.10 -5.37
N LYS A 66 -4.88 -5.01 -5.90
CA LYS A 66 -5.16 -4.35 -7.17
C LYS A 66 -5.74 -2.96 -6.89
N TYR A 67 -5.25 -1.96 -7.61
CA TYR A 67 -5.70 -0.60 -7.49
C TYR A 67 -6.17 -0.08 -8.85
N PHE A 68 -7.26 0.69 -8.86
CA PHE A 68 -7.76 1.32 -10.07
C PHE A 68 -7.05 2.65 -10.30
N ILE A 69 -6.51 2.84 -11.51
CA ILE A 69 -5.74 4.04 -11.87
C ILE A 69 -6.58 5.31 -11.67
N GLY A 70 -7.87 5.27 -12.03
CA GLY A 70 -8.77 6.41 -11.89
C GLY A 70 -9.09 6.79 -10.44
N ARG A 71 -8.71 5.98 -9.46
CA ARG A 71 -8.90 6.26 -8.04
C ARG A 71 -7.61 6.68 -7.33
N ALA A 72 -6.48 6.59 -8.02
CA ALA A 72 -5.18 7.02 -7.51
C ALA A 72 -4.90 8.47 -7.92
N SER A 73 -4.27 9.22 -7.03
CA SER A 73 -3.87 10.61 -7.28
C SER A 73 -2.58 10.92 -6.55
N ASN A 74 -1.93 12.02 -6.91
CA ASN A 74 -0.69 12.48 -6.27
C ASN A 74 0.40 11.39 -6.25
N ILE A 75 0.54 10.67 -7.36
CA ILE A 75 1.51 9.58 -7.46
C ILE A 75 2.93 10.14 -7.37
N ARG A 76 3.73 9.56 -6.49
CA ARG A 76 5.13 9.91 -6.30
C ARG A 76 5.98 8.66 -6.31
N LEU A 77 7.06 8.71 -7.10
CA LEU A 77 8.07 7.67 -7.08
C LEU A 77 9.01 7.93 -5.90
N VAL A 78 9.27 6.88 -5.12
CA VAL A 78 10.24 6.95 -4.04
C VAL A 78 11.59 6.53 -4.61
N PRO A 79 12.60 7.43 -4.66
CA PRO A 79 13.91 7.07 -5.17
C PRO A 79 14.54 5.94 -4.36
N ALA A 80 15.29 5.07 -5.05
CA ALA A 80 15.91 3.91 -4.40
C ALA A 80 16.81 4.29 -3.22
N VAL A 81 17.48 5.45 -3.30
CA VAL A 81 18.35 5.94 -2.23
C VAL A 81 17.59 6.32 -0.96
N ASP A 82 16.30 6.62 -1.07
CA ASP A 82 15.47 7.07 0.03
C ASP A 82 14.62 5.95 0.64
N LEU A 83 14.60 4.77 0.02
CA LEU A 83 13.71 3.67 0.43
C LEU A 83 13.90 3.26 1.89
N ARG A 84 15.15 3.11 2.34
CA ARG A 84 15.44 2.67 3.70
C ARG A 84 14.89 3.61 4.76
N ASP A 85 14.90 4.91 4.48
CA ASP A 85 14.44 5.92 5.41
C ASP A 85 12.92 6.15 5.31
N PHE A 86 12.37 6.00 4.10
CA PHE A 86 10.96 6.24 3.84
C PHE A 86 10.06 5.07 4.26
N VAL A 87 10.47 3.84 3.97
CA VAL A 87 9.64 2.64 4.16
C VAL A 87 9.17 2.43 5.60
N PRO A 88 9.98 2.64 6.65
CA PRO A 88 9.52 2.45 8.02
C PRO A 88 8.68 3.59 8.58
N LEU A 89 8.51 4.70 7.87
CA LEU A 89 7.75 5.84 8.36
C LEU A 89 6.26 5.50 8.50
N PRO A 90 5.58 6.02 9.54
CA PRO A 90 4.16 5.76 9.75
C PRO A 90 3.30 6.61 8.82
N SER A 91 3.40 6.38 7.52
CA SER A 91 2.69 7.11 6.48
C SER A 91 1.39 6.46 6.03
N GLU A 92 1.06 5.27 6.57
CA GLU A 92 -0.19 4.58 6.28
C GLU A 92 -1.38 5.27 6.93
N GLN A 93 -2.53 5.17 6.27
CA GLN A 93 -3.80 5.58 6.85
C GLN A 93 -4.88 4.60 6.42
N PHE A 94 -5.19 3.64 7.27
CA PHE A 94 -6.27 2.70 7.04
C PHE A 94 -7.60 3.28 7.46
N VAL A 95 -8.60 3.12 6.61
CA VAL A 95 -9.95 3.61 6.83
C VAL A 95 -10.99 2.57 6.47
N ARG A 96 -12.18 2.74 7.03
CA ARG A 96 -13.40 2.04 6.65
C ARG A 96 -14.46 3.07 6.30
N GLU A 97 -15.20 2.85 5.23
CA GLU A 97 -16.31 3.72 4.88
C GLU A 97 -17.64 3.11 5.34
N LEU A 98 -18.38 3.88 6.14
CA LEU A 98 -19.68 3.51 6.67
C LEU A 98 -20.69 4.63 6.36
N GLY A 99 -21.66 4.34 5.46
CA GLY A 99 -22.69 5.31 5.10
C GLY A 99 -22.16 6.64 4.58
N GLY A 100 -21.06 6.61 3.82
CA GLY A 100 -20.40 7.80 3.29
C GLY A 100 -19.44 8.49 4.26
N VAL A 101 -19.28 7.96 5.48
CA VAL A 101 -18.35 8.49 6.48
C VAL A 101 -17.09 7.63 6.55
N ARG A 102 -15.92 8.28 6.50
CA ARG A 102 -14.63 7.64 6.71
C ARG A 102 -14.31 7.53 8.19
N VAL A 103 -13.99 6.31 8.63
CA VAL A 103 -13.56 6.03 9.98
C VAL A 103 -12.14 5.47 9.94
N GLU A 104 -11.23 6.09 10.68
CA GLU A 104 -9.84 5.62 10.76
C GLU A 104 -9.76 4.32 11.55
N ILE A 105 -8.91 3.41 11.08
CA ILE A 105 -8.62 2.14 11.74
C ILE A 105 -7.13 2.16 12.13
N PRO A 106 -6.79 1.90 13.39
CA PRO A 106 -5.39 1.84 13.81
C PRO A 106 -4.62 0.77 13.03
N SER A 107 -3.41 1.10 12.59
CA SER A 107 -2.54 0.18 11.84
C SER A 107 -2.28 -1.12 12.60
N SER A 108 -2.13 -1.03 13.92
CA SER A 108 -1.91 -2.21 14.77
C SER A 108 -3.04 -3.24 14.66
N PHE A 109 -4.28 -2.77 14.48
CA PHE A 109 -5.43 -3.65 14.27
C PHE A 109 -5.29 -4.43 12.95
N ILE A 110 -4.88 -3.74 11.88
CA ILE A 110 -4.66 -4.36 10.57
C ILE A 110 -3.55 -5.41 10.65
N TRP A 111 -2.42 -5.04 11.25
CA TRP A 111 -1.26 -5.92 11.33
C TRP A 111 -1.51 -7.17 12.19
N SER A 112 -2.33 -7.05 13.22
CA SER A 112 -2.65 -8.19 14.10
C SER A 112 -3.60 -9.21 13.47
N ARG A 113 -4.36 -8.80 12.44
CA ARG A 113 -5.31 -9.69 11.75
C ARG A 113 -4.73 -10.43 10.56
N LEU A 114 -3.58 -10.00 10.11
CA LEU A 114 -2.88 -10.58 8.99
C LEU A 114 -1.71 -11.43 9.47
#